data_f850c2484fd74ca6e8eb97d631b56b97
#
_entry.id   f850c2484fd74ca6e8eb97d631b56b97
#
_cell.length_a   1.000
_cell.length_b   1.000
_cell.length_c   1.000
_cell.angle_alpha   90.00
_cell.angle_beta   90.00
_cell.angle_gamma   90.00
#
_symmetry.space_group_name_H-M   'P 1'
#
loop_
_entity.id
_entity.type
_entity.pdbx_description
1 polymer ?
#
loop_
_entity_poly.entity_id
_entity_poly.type
_entity_poly.pdbx_seq_one_letter_code
_entity_poly.pdbx_strand_id
1 'polypeptide(L)'
;MSVVFILFSSACSLFDSAKSETSVSPISDSGVTSAPYSVTPTPQDESLGSSKGTPDELISVWEAWAFLNDEHVDKDLFDSSEFEEFAIKGLLEAIDDPYTNYIEPKVLDIEMEDLTGEFEGIGAHVRTREDGAIQIISPIEGGPAESAGIKAGDIIVAVDGNSLDGVSLLDAISQIRGPKGTSVLLTVRHIGSSALVDITVVREAIALPSVLLRSEEGDEIAHIRITEFKADTDQQFIDILKKEMDSGAKALVLDLRSNPGGFLNVVFNIADVFLDEEVVLIESRQGDERVWESKGPMKGLEKAIDIPIVVLVDNFSASGSEILMGAFQDLGRAETVGVKTFGKGTVNVFRELSNGGGIYMSIGRWYTPNMRLIEGNGLEPDHIVTSTDLTEAETNQLNKAKEILYEQLSD
;
A
#
# COMPACT_ATOMS: atom_id res chain seq x y z
N MET A 1 -13.17 -7.81 1.33
CA MET A 1 -12.13 -7.65 2.37
C MET A 1 -10.89 -8.33 1.84
N SER A 2 -10.02 -7.51 1.27
CA SER A 2 -8.85 -7.99 0.53
C SER A 2 -7.78 -8.48 1.48
N VAL A 3 -7.18 -9.62 1.16
CA VAL A 3 -6.09 -10.25 1.93
C VAL A 3 -4.76 -9.61 1.54
N VAL A 4 -4.60 -8.32 1.84
CA VAL A 4 -3.29 -7.63 1.89
C VAL A 4 -2.86 -7.39 3.35
N PHE A 5 -3.41 -8.14 4.30
CA PHE A 5 -3.27 -7.95 5.75
C PHE A 5 -2.33 -8.98 6.39
N ILE A 6 -1.13 -9.23 5.86
CA ILE A 6 -0.19 -10.16 6.53
C ILE A 6 1.03 -9.46 7.15
N LEU A 7 1.23 -8.15 6.97
CA LEU A 7 2.39 -7.48 7.60
C LEU A 7 2.07 -6.54 8.77
N PHE A 8 0.81 -6.51 9.29
CA PHE A 8 0.45 -5.56 10.35
C PHE A 8 -0.16 -6.15 11.63
N SER A 9 -0.04 -7.45 11.91
CA SER A 9 -0.72 -8.06 13.07
C SER A 9 0.17 -8.33 14.29
N SER A 10 1.30 -7.64 14.49
CA SER A 10 2.16 -7.88 15.67
C SER A 10 2.56 -6.63 16.46
N ALA A 11 1.85 -5.52 16.35
CA ALA A 11 2.17 -4.32 17.12
C ALA A 11 0.93 -3.67 17.76
N CYS A 12 0.15 -4.44 18.50
CA CYS A 12 -0.92 -3.90 19.34
C CYS A 12 -0.76 -4.35 20.79
N SER A 13 0.25 -3.81 21.47
CA SER A 13 0.21 -3.60 22.92
C SER A 13 1.45 -2.80 23.36
N LEU A 14 1.21 -1.68 24.03
CA LEU A 14 2.15 -0.80 24.74
C LEU A 14 2.36 0.57 24.09
N PHE A 15 1.46 1.50 24.36
CA PHE A 15 1.83 2.91 24.44
C PHE A 15 1.06 3.58 25.58
N ASP A 16 1.83 3.83 26.64
CA ASP A 16 1.48 4.83 27.65
C ASP A 16 2.66 5.81 27.76
N SER A 17 2.32 7.10 27.60
CA SER A 17 3.04 8.32 28.00
C SER A 17 4.49 8.58 27.57
N ALA A 18 4.68 9.63 26.73
CA ALA A 18 5.55 10.77 27.09
C ALA A 18 5.33 11.96 26.14
N LYS A 19 4.87 13.09 26.68
CA LYS A 19 4.83 14.39 26.02
C LYS A 19 6.19 15.04 26.03
N SER A 20 6.69 15.54 24.89
CA SER A 20 7.68 16.60 24.84
C SER A 20 7.29 17.64 23.78
N GLU A 21 7.03 18.86 24.25
CA GLU A 21 6.79 20.03 23.41
C GLU A 21 8.11 20.57 22.87
N THR A 22 8.25 20.67 21.55
CA THR A 22 9.34 21.40 20.90
C THR A 22 8.78 22.58 20.11
N SER A 23 9.26 23.77 20.44
CA SER A 23 8.93 25.06 19.79
C SER A 23 9.66 25.20 18.46
N VAL A 24 8.92 25.56 17.41
CA VAL A 24 9.40 25.76 16.03
C VAL A 24 9.65 27.26 15.79
N SER A 25 10.82 27.60 15.22
CA SER A 25 11.17 28.93 14.76
C SER A 25 10.78 29.14 13.28
N PRO A 26 10.54 30.37 12.80
CA PRO A 26 9.99 30.62 11.48
C PRO A 26 11.01 30.38 10.35
N ILE A 27 10.51 29.92 9.23
CA ILE A 27 11.17 29.44 8.03
C ILE A 27 11.85 30.58 7.26
N SER A 28 13.07 30.34 6.77
CA SER A 28 13.77 31.20 5.81
C SER A 28 13.67 30.61 4.40
N ASP A 29 13.31 31.47 3.46
CA ASP A 29 13.11 31.22 2.03
C ASP A 29 14.36 30.59 1.37
N SER A 30 14.29 29.33 0.92
CA SER A 30 15.35 28.72 0.11
C SER A 30 14.80 27.60 -0.79
N GLY A 31 14.57 27.93 -2.05
CA GLY A 31 14.85 27.09 -3.20
C GLY A 31 13.90 25.91 -3.46
N VAL A 32 12.84 26.15 -4.24
CA VAL A 32 12.01 25.13 -4.89
C VAL A 32 12.85 24.37 -5.93
N THR A 33 13.01 23.07 -5.75
CA THR A 33 13.50 22.18 -6.82
C THR A 33 12.50 21.05 -7.05
N SER A 34 11.76 21.14 -8.18
CA SER A 34 10.89 20.11 -8.68
C SER A 34 11.71 18.97 -9.29
N ALA A 35 11.67 17.79 -8.67
CA ALA A 35 12.14 16.55 -9.30
C ALA A 35 11.03 15.49 -9.22
N PRO A 36 10.72 14.79 -10.34
CA PRO A 36 9.69 13.75 -10.34
C PRO A 36 10.15 12.54 -9.55
N TYR A 37 9.33 12.08 -8.60
CA TYR A 37 9.56 10.80 -7.95
C TYR A 37 9.19 9.68 -8.92
N SER A 38 10.21 9.11 -9.48
CA SER A 38 10.20 7.74 -10.00
C SER A 38 10.69 6.85 -8.86
N VAL A 39 10.04 5.71 -8.61
CA VAL A 39 10.71 4.56 -8.00
C VAL A 39 11.64 4.01 -9.07
N THR A 40 12.57 4.83 -9.52
CA THR A 40 13.76 4.36 -10.19
C THR A 40 14.65 3.85 -9.08
N PRO A 41 15.23 2.65 -9.18
CA PRO A 41 16.36 2.31 -8.34
C PRO A 41 17.33 3.48 -8.47
N THR A 42 17.51 4.24 -7.38
CA THR A 42 18.54 5.28 -7.34
C THR A 42 19.82 4.59 -7.75
N PRO A 43 20.64 5.16 -8.67
CA PRO A 43 21.92 4.57 -9.00
C PRO A 43 22.59 4.23 -7.67
N GLN A 44 22.96 2.98 -7.50
CA GLN A 44 23.73 2.53 -6.36
C GLN A 44 24.86 3.54 -6.21
N ASP A 45 24.85 4.27 -5.10
CA ASP A 45 26.04 5.00 -4.73
C ASP A 45 27.09 3.93 -4.46
N GLU A 46 27.96 3.67 -5.43
CA GLU A 46 28.99 2.62 -5.41
C GLU A 46 29.92 2.77 -4.19
N SER A 47 29.72 3.84 -3.38
CA SER A 47 30.49 4.13 -2.18
C SER A 47 30.07 3.36 -0.93
N LEU A 48 28.91 2.71 -0.90
CA LEU A 48 28.40 2.06 0.32
C LEU A 48 28.68 0.55 0.42
N GLY A 49 29.18 -0.10 -0.62
CA GLY A 49 29.17 -1.58 -0.64
C GLY A 49 30.50 -2.31 -0.76
N SER A 50 31.60 -1.75 -1.24
CA SER A 50 32.67 -2.64 -1.72
C SER A 50 34.12 -2.41 -1.29
N SER A 51 34.41 -1.45 -0.41
CA SER A 51 35.81 -1.21 -0.06
C SER A 51 36.14 -0.67 1.35
N LYS A 52 35.14 -0.48 2.21
CA LYS A 52 35.39 -0.19 3.63
C LYS A 52 35.28 -1.50 4.39
N GLY A 53 36.32 -1.86 5.15
CA GLY A 53 36.30 -3.05 6.03
C GLY A 53 35.11 -3.03 6.99
N THR A 54 34.86 -4.15 7.66
CA THR A 54 33.77 -4.27 8.64
C THR A 54 33.78 -3.07 9.57
N PRO A 55 32.63 -2.35 9.73
CA PRO A 55 32.53 -1.27 10.72
C PRO A 55 32.89 -1.76 12.12
N ASP A 56 33.52 -0.90 12.93
CA ASP A 56 33.97 -1.27 14.28
C ASP A 56 32.80 -1.83 15.13
N GLU A 57 31.59 -1.33 14.94
CA GLU A 57 30.38 -1.77 15.63
C GLU A 57 29.95 -3.20 15.28
N LEU A 58 30.38 -3.71 14.13
CA LEU A 58 30.03 -5.05 13.64
C LEU A 58 31.16 -6.07 13.80
N ILE A 59 32.35 -5.69 14.29
CA ILE A 59 33.50 -6.59 14.43
C ILE A 59 33.13 -7.80 15.28
N SER A 60 32.51 -7.62 16.44
CA SER A 60 32.15 -8.71 17.35
C SER A 60 31.05 -9.63 16.74
N VAL A 61 30.18 -9.11 15.91
CA VAL A 61 29.18 -9.92 15.17
C VAL A 61 29.92 -10.82 14.16
N TRP A 62 30.91 -10.27 13.46
CA TRP A 62 31.75 -11.00 12.53
C TRP A 62 32.61 -12.06 13.22
N GLU A 63 33.21 -11.76 14.38
CA GLU A 63 33.97 -12.71 15.20
C GLU A 63 33.08 -13.86 15.68
N ALA A 64 31.85 -13.55 16.15
CA ALA A 64 30.90 -14.57 16.57
C ALA A 64 30.52 -15.50 15.40
N TRP A 65 30.27 -14.94 14.23
CA TRP A 65 29.98 -15.73 13.01
C TRP A 65 31.17 -16.64 12.66
N ALA A 66 32.40 -16.11 12.70
CA ALA A 66 33.61 -16.89 12.40
C ALA A 66 33.79 -18.07 13.37
N PHE A 67 33.62 -17.85 14.68
CA PHE A 67 33.68 -18.92 15.67
C PHE A 67 32.63 -19.99 15.47
N LEU A 68 31.39 -19.60 15.18
CA LEU A 68 30.32 -20.56 14.90
C LEU A 68 30.60 -21.38 13.64
N ASN A 69 31.07 -20.73 12.59
CA ASN A 69 31.38 -21.40 11.33
C ASN A 69 32.61 -22.32 11.41
N ASP A 70 33.58 -21.99 12.25
CA ASP A 70 34.83 -22.76 12.37
C ASP A 70 34.77 -23.86 13.43
N GLU A 71 34.15 -23.58 14.57
CA GLU A 71 34.28 -24.39 15.78
C GLU A 71 33.01 -25.08 16.27
N HIS A 72 31.82 -24.67 15.78
CA HIS A 72 30.56 -25.27 16.23
C HIS A 72 30.46 -26.74 15.83
N VAL A 73 29.98 -27.59 16.74
CA VAL A 73 29.89 -29.04 16.57
C VAL A 73 29.00 -29.44 15.39
N ASP A 74 27.97 -28.66 15.12
CA ASP A 74 26.98 -28.89 14.05
C ASP A 74 27.12 -27.87 12.90
N LYS A 75 28.30 -27.31 12.67
CA LYS A 75 28.51 -26.26 11.65
C LYS A 75 28.10 -26.67 10.23
N ASP A 76 28.17 -27.96 9.92
CA ASP A 76 27.77 -28.50 8.60
C ASP A 76 26.23 -28.48 8.38
N LEU A 77 25.45 -28.20 9.45
CA LEU A 77 24.01 -28.04 9.40
C LEU A 77 23.58 -26.56 9.23
N PHE A 78 24.54 -25.63 9.26
CA PHE A 78 24.21 -24.21 9.15
C PHE A 78 23.91 -23.84 7.69
N ASP A 79 22.74 -23.25 7.49
CA ASP A 79 22.43 -22.57 6.23
C ASP A 79 22.91 -21.11 6.32
N SER A 80 23.87 -20.76 5.46
CA SER A 80 24.44 -19.41 5.45
C SER A 80 23.43 -18.34 5.04
N SER A 81 22.42 -18.69 4.26
CA SER A 81 21.36 -17.78 3.85
C SER A 81 20.41 -17.45 5.02
N GLU A 82 20.10 -18.44 5.85
CA GLU A 82 19.33 -18.21 7.08
C GLU A 82 20.10 -17.31 8.08
N PHE A 83 21.42 -17.49 8.22
CA PHE A 83 22.24 -16.63 9.08
C PHE A 83 22.23 -15.17 8.64
N GLU A 84 22.37 -14.93 7.33
CA GLU A 84 22.32 -13.59 6.77
C GLU A 84 20.98 -12.92 7.05
N GLU A 85 19.89 -13.63 6.83
CA GLU A 85 18.54 -13.15 7.07
C GLU A 85 18.28 -12.81 8.55
N PHE A 86 18.65 -13.71 9.47
CA PHE A 86 18.53 -13.46 10.93
C PHE A 86 19.39 -12.30 11.38
N ALA A 87 20.60 -12.13 10.84
CA ALA A 87 21.46 -11.00 11.17
C ALA A 87 20.84 -9.67 10.74
N ILE A 88 20.27 -9.60 9.51
CA ILE A 88 19.58 -8.41 9.02
C ILE A 88 18.35 -8.11 9.88
N LYS A 89 17.50 -9.12 10.17
CA LYS A 89 16.32 -8.97 11.04
C LYS A 89 16.72 -8.49 12.44
N GLY A 90 17.79 -8.99 13.01
CA GLY A 90 18.32 -8.53 14.31
C GLY A 90 18.77 -7.07 14.31
N LEU A 91 19.39 -6.60 13.21
CA LEU A 91 19.73 -5.17 13.05
C LEU A 91 18.49 -4.28 13.02
N LEU A 92 17.43 -4.72 12.33
CA LEU A 92 16.20 -3.95 12.21
C LEU A 92 15.41 -3.92 13.52
N GLU A 93 15.37 -5.04 14.25
CA GLU A 93 14.73 -5.12 15.56
C GLU A 93 15.35 -4.13 16.57
N ALA A 94 16.65 -3.85 16.46
CA ALA A 94 17.34 -2.88 17.30
C ALA A 94 16.95 -1.41 17.02
N ILE A 95 16.33 -1.12 15.85
CA ILE A 95 15.94 0.24 15.47
C ILE A 95 14.58 0.64 16.08
N ASP A 96 13.74 -0.35 16.42
CA ASP A 96 12.39 -0.15 16.98
C ASP A 96 11.49 0.75 16.10
N ASP A 97 11.61 0.60 14.78
CA ASP A 97 10.76 1.28 13.79
C ASP A 97 9.81 0.25 13.13
N PRO A 98 8.50 0.31 13.40
CA PRO A 98 7.54 -0.67 12.88
C PRO A 98 7.38 -0.61 11.34
N TYR A 99 7.86 0.45 10.70
CA TYR A 99 7.78 0.65 9.25
C TYR A 99 9.09 0.34 8.52
N THR A 100 10.14 -0.04 9.25
CA THR A 100 11.42 -0.47 8.67
C THR A 100 11.51 -2.00 8.73
N ASN A 101 11.53 -2.64 7.54
CA ASN A 101 11.46 -4.09 7.43
C ASN A 101 12.46 -4.62 6.41
N TYR A 102 12.92 -5.85 6.63
CA TYR A 102 13.62 -6.64 5.61
C TYR A 102 12.58 -7.37 4.76
N ILE A 103 12.72 -7.23 3.45
CA ILE A 103 11.93 -7.94 2.46
C ILE A 103 12.80 -9.02 1.87
N GLU A 104 12.42 -10.27 2.06
CA GLU A 104 13.12 -11.42 1.53
C GLU A 104 13.04 -11.46 -0.01
N PRO A 105 14.06 -12.01 -0.72
CA PRO A 105 14.09 -12.03 -2.17
C PRO A 105 12.80 -12.56 -2.80
N LYS A 106 12.27 -13.67 -2.27
CA LYS A 106 11.03 -14.29 -2.79
C LYS A 106 9.78 -13.44 -2.59
N VAL A 107 9.76 -12.64 -1.53
CA VAL A 107 8.62 -11.76 -1.20
C VAL A 107 8.68 -10.49 -2.03
N LEU A 108 9.89 -10.00 -2.32
CA LEU A 108 10.11 -8.78 -3.08
C LEU A 108 9.45 -8.82 -4.46
N ASP A 109 9.64 -9.92 -5.19
CA ASP A 109 9.06 -10.07 -6.52
C ASP A 109 7.51 -9.97 -6.47
N ILE A 110 6.89 -10.61 -5.46
CA ILE A 110 5.44 -10.61 -5.27
C ILE A 110 4.93 -9.21 -4.90
N GLU A 111 5.60 -8.50 -3.98
CA GLU A 111 5.20 -7.17 -3.55
C GLU A 111 5.38 -6.13 -4.67
N MET A 112 6.46 -6.25 -5.46
CA MET A 112 6.68 -5.36 -6.60
C MET A 112 5.64 -5.55 -7.71
N GLU A 113 5.23 -6.79 -8.00
CA GLU A 113 4.13 -7.08 -8.93
C GLU A 113 2.81 -6.49 -8.43
N ASP A 114 2.48 -6.66 -7.16
CA ASP A 114 1.24 -6.13 -6.58
C ASP A 114 1.17 -4.59 -6.65
N LEU A 115 2.30 -3.89 -6.45
CA LEU A 115 2.39 -2.44 -6.56
C LEU A 115 2.26 -1.93 -8.01
N THR A 116 2.65 -2.72 -9.00
CA THR A 116 2.47 -2.33 -10.41
C THR A 116 1.01 -2.36 -10.87
N GLY A 117 0.11 -2.98 -10.08
CA GLY A 117 -1.31 -3.09 -10.41
C GLY A 117 -1.67 -4.26 -11.29
N GLU A 118 -0.67 -4.98 -11.81
CA GLU A 118 -0.82 -6.19 -12.60
C GLU A 118 0.04 -7.29 -12.00
N PHE A 119 -0.52 -8.48 -11.82
CA PHE A 119 0.26 -9.65 -11.48
C PHE A 119 0.01 -10.79 -12.47
N GLU A 120 1.02 -11.62 -12.68
CA GLU A 120 0.93 -12.76 -13.58
C GLU A 120 0.60 -14.03 -12.80
N GLY A 121 -0.56 -14.63 -13.08
CA GLY A 121 -1.01 -15.78 -12.32
C GLY A 121 -2.35 -16.35 -12.77
N ILE A 122 -3.02 -17.04 -11.85
CA ILE A 122 -4.28 -17.74 -12.14
C ILE A 122 -5.53 -16.86 -11.95
N GLY A 123 -5.43 -15.69 -11.31
CA GLY A 123 -6.59 -14.84 -11.04
C GLY A 123 -7.53 -15.43 -9.99
N ALA A 124 -7.06 -15.62 -8.75
CA ALA A 124 -7.87 -16.07 -7.63
C ALA A 124 -7.40 -15.44 -6.31
N HIS A 125 -8.34 -15.13 -5.44
CA HIS A 125 -8.06 -14.77 -4.06
C HIS A 125 -7.90 -16.01 -3.20
N VAL A 126 -6.80 -16.09 -2.45
CA VAL A 126 -6.47 -17.24 -1.61
C VAL A 126 -6.27 -16.85 -0.15
N ARG A 127 -6.39 -17.81 0.75
CA ARG A 127 -6.08 -17.63 2.19
C ARG A 127 -5.56 -18.93 2.78
N THR A 128 -4.86 -18.81 3.91
CA THR A 128 -4.64 -19.96 4.80
C THR A 128 -5.85 -20.14 5.71
N ARG A 129 -6.32 -21.38 5.86
CA ARG A 129 -7.34 -21.77 6.83
C ARG A 129 -6.69 -22.04 8.19
N GLU A 130 -7.52 -22.19 9.23
CA GLU A 130 -7.07 -22.55 10.59
C GLU A 130 -6.34 -23.90 10.65
N ASP A 131 -6.66 -24.82 9.73
CA ASP A 131 -6.01 -26.13 9.60
C ASP A 131 -4.73 -26.09 8.72
N GLY A 132 -4.27 -24.91 8.32
CA GLY A 132 -3.09 -24.72 7.48
C GLY A 132 -3.32 -24.89 5.98
N ALA A 133 -4.49 -25.33 5.55
CA ALA A 133 -4.79 -25.57 4.13
C ALA A 133 -4.93 -24.25 3.35
N ILE A 134 -4.42 -24.22 2.12
CA ILE A 134 -4.58 -23.09 1.19
C ILE A 134 -5.94 -23.18 0.50
N GLN A 135 -6.79 -22.19 0.73
CA GLN A 135 -8.15 -22.14 0.21
C GLN A 135 -8.37 -20.99 -0.77
N ILE A 136 -9.03 -21.29 -1.89
CA ILE A 136 -9.59 -20.28 -2.79
C ILE A 136 -10.75 -19.57 -2.08
N ILE A 137 -10.67 -18.27 -1.86
CA ILE A 137 -11.79 -17.45 -1.38
C ILE A 137 -12.78 -17.28 -2.54
N SER A 138 -12.29 -16.81 -3.67
CA SER A 138 -13.03 -16.66 -4.93
C SER A 138 -12.07 -16.58 -6.11
N PRO A 139 -12.37 -17.17 -7.26
CA PRO A 139 -11.74 -16.79 -8.51
C PRO A 139 -12.15 -15.35 -8.87
N ILE A 140 -11.32 -14.67 -9.65
CA ILE A 140 -11.63 -13.37 -10.23
C ILE A 140 -12.52 -13.61 -11.44
N GLU A 141 -13.61 -12.84 -11.55
CA GLU A 141 -14.58 -12.94 -12.63
C GLU A 141 -13.91 -12.73 -14.00
N GLY A 142 -14.19 -13.61 -14.94
CA GLY A 142 -13.55 -13.61 -16.26
C GLY A 142 -12.09 -14.05 -16.27
N GLY A 143 -11.50 -14.36 -15.12
CA GLY A 143 -10.10 -14.75 -14.99
C GLY A 143 -9.81 -16.22 -15.36
N PRO A 144 -8.51 -16.58 -15.49
CA PRO A 144 -8.11 -17.93 -15.91
C PRO A 144 -8.53 -19.04 -14.94
N ALA A 145 -8.52 -18.77 -13.62
CA ALA A 145 -8.95 -19.74 -12.62
C ALA A 145 -10.44 -20.11 -12.78
N GLU A 146 -11.30 -19.07 -12.95
CA GLU A 146 -12.73 -19.30 -13.18
C GLU A 146 -12.97 -20.07 -14.47
N SER A 147 -12.31 -19.65 -15.55
CA SER A 147 -12.37 -20.28 -16.87
C SER A 147 -11.94 -21.75 -16.85
N ALA A 148 -10.98 -22.10 -16.00
CA ALA A 148 -10.50 -23.46 -15.80
C ALA A 148 -11.41 -24.32 -14.88
N GLY A 149 -12.44 -23.71 -14.25
CA GLY A 149 -13.41 -24.41 -13.41
C GLY A 149 -13.06 -24.46 -11.91
N ILE A 150 -12.11 -23.65 -11.47
CA ILE A 150 -11.83 -23.43 -10.03
C ILE A 150 -13.01 -22.66 -9.43
N LYS A 151 -13.39 -23.01 -8.20
CA LYS A 151 -14.57 -22.47 -7.50
C LYS A 151 -14.21 -21.88 -6.16
N ALA A 152 -15.04 -20.94 -5.71
CA ALA A 152 -14.96 -20.42 -4.36
C ALA A 152 -15.04 -21.56 -3.33
N GLY A 153 -14.11 -21.53 -2.38
CA GLY A 153 -13.99 -22.52 -1.31
C GLY A 153 -13.16 -23.76 -1.64
N ASP A 154 -12.69 -23.94 -2.87
CA ASP A 154 -11.77 -25.01 -3.23
C ASP A 154 -10.50 -24.97 -2.39
N ILE A 155 -9.96 -26.14 -2.06
CA ILE A 155 -8.68 -26.28 -1.37
C ILE A 155 -7.61 -26.70 -2.36
N ILE A 156 -6.53 -25.96 -2.47
CA ILE A 156 -5.37 -26.34 -3.27
C ILE A 156 -4.52 -27.28 -2.42
N VAL A 157 -4.36 -28.51 -2.88
CA VAL A 157 -3.62 -29.57 -2.18
C VAL A 157 -2.19 -29.69 -2.69
N ALA A 158 -1.98 -29.44 -4.00
CA ALA A 158 -0.66 -29.48 -4.61
C ALA A 158 -0.58 -28.53 -5.81
N VAL A 159 0.64 -28.08 -6.12
CA VAL A 159 1.00 -27.28 -7.30
C VAL A 159 2.10 -28.03 -8.06
N ASP A 160 1.89 -28.32 -9.35
CA ASP A 160 2.80 -29.08 -10.22
C ASP A 160 3.28 -30.40 -9.57
N GLY A 161 2.38 -31.05 -8.81
CA GLY A 161 2.64 -32.29 -8.10
C GLY A 161 3.33 -32.14 -6.74
N ASN A 162 3.74 -30.94 -6.35
CA ASN A 162 4.32 -30.65 -5.04
C ASN A 162 3.21 -30.36 -4.02
N SER A 163 3.22 -31.11 -2.90
CA SER A 163 2.22 -30.91 -1.83
C SER A 163 2.37 -29.53 -1.19
N LEU A 164 1.23 -28.89 -0.88
CA LEU A 164 1.17 -27.66 -0.11
C LEU A 164 0.96 -27.90 1.41
N ASP A 165 1.05 -29.13 1.88
CA ASP A 165 0.91 -29.44 3.32
C ASP A 165 2.08 -28.83 4.11
N GLY A 166 1.76 -27.94 5.06
CA GLY A 166 2.76 -27.21 5.85
C GLY A 166 3.47 -26.08 5.12
N VAL A 167 3.09 -25.77 3.87
CA VAL A 167 3.66 -24.68 3.08
C VAL A 167 3.00 -23.36 3.48
N SER A 168 3.80 -22.28 3.60
CA SER A 168 3.28 -20.94 3.89
C SER A 168 2.42 -20.41 2.73
N LEU A 169 1.53 -19.44 3.01
CA LEU A 169 0.72 -18.82 1.96
C LEU A 169 1.57 -18.17 0.88
N LEU A 170 2.63 -17.49 1.27
CA LEU A 170 3.55 -16.82 0.34
C LEU A 170 4.29 -17.82 -0.56
N ASP A 171 4.81 -18.91 0.01
CA ASP A 171 5.44 -19.96 -0.79
C ASP A 171 4.45 -20.65 -1.73
N ALA A 172 3.19 -20.82 -1.31
CA ALA A 172 2.14 -21.35 -2.18
C ALA A 172 1.83 -20.37 -3.32
N ILE A 173 1.69 -19.07 -3.02
CA ILE A 173 1.48 -18.02 -4.03
C ILE A 173 2.64 -17.99 -5.03
N SER A 174 3.89 -18.04 -4.56
CA SER A 174 5.07 -18.01 -5.44
C SER A 174 5.13 -19.21 -6.41
N GLN A 175 4.62 -20.38 -5.99
CA GLN A 175 4.51 -21.56 -6.88
C GLN A 175 3.34 -21.42 -7.87
N ILE A 176 2.24 -20.78 -7.46
CA ILE A 176 1.05 -20.60 -8.30
C ILE A 176 1.27 -19.50 -9.35
N ARG A 177 1.89 -18.36 -8.96
CA ARG A 177 2.27 -17.27 -9.88
C ARG A 177 3.32 -17.74 -10.88
N GLY A 178 3.57 -16.93 -11.88
CA GLY A 178 4.62 -17.13 -12.88
C GLY A 178 4.23 -16.54 -14.23
N PRO A 179 5.16 -16.54 -15.21
CA PRO A 179 5.03 -15.80 -16.45
C PRO A 179 3.75 -16.08 -17.23
N LYS A 180 3.11 -15.01 -17.72
CA LYS A 180 1.93 -15.06 -18.60
C LYS A 180 2.14 -16.06 -19.75
N GLY A 181 1.10 -16.86 -20.01
CA GLY A 181 1.11 -17.89 -21.05
C GLY A 181 1.73 -19.22 -20.62
N THR A 182 2.35 -19.30 -19.44
CA THR A 182 2.77 -20.57 -18.86
C THR A 182 1.59 -21.27 -18.16
N SER A 183 1.67 -22.59 -18.02
CA SER A 183 0.64 -23.38 -17.35
C SER A 183 1.11 -23.79 -15.97
N VAL A 184 0.15 -23.87 -15.02
CA VAL A 184 0.34 -24.47 -13.71
C VAL A 184 -0.72 -25.58 -13.52
N LEU A 185 -0.31 -26.72 -12.97
CA LEU A 185 -1.20 -27.82 -12.61
C LEU A 185 -1.57 -27.72 -11.14
N LEU A 186 -2.83 -27.45 -10.87
CA LEU A 186 -3.36 -27.40 -9.50
C LEU A 186 -4.13 -28.69 -9.18
N THR A 187 -3.72 -29.41 -8.14
CA THR A 187 -4.53 -30.46 -7.56
C THR A 187 -5.45 -29.85 -6.52
N VAL A 188 -6.75 -29.83 -6.80
CA VAL A 188 -7.73 -29.18 -5.94
C VAL A 188 -8.73 -30.18 -5.36
N ARG A 189 -9.30 -29.81 -4.22
CA ARG A 189 -10.43 -30.49 -3.60
C ARG A 189 -11.62 -29.55 -3.52
N HIS A 190 -12.68 -29.84 -4.26
CA HIS A 190 -13.90 -29.06 -4.21
C HIS A 190 -14.66 -29.22 -2.88
N ILE A 191 -15.37 -28.15 -2.47
CA ILE A 191 -16.22 -28.19 -1.28
C ILE A 191 -17.21 -29.36 -1.36
N GLY A 192 -17.31 -30.12 -0.26
CA GLY A 192 -18.23 -31.26 -0.15
C GLY A 192 -17.77 -32.52 -0.89
N SER A 193 -16.57 -32.51 -1.49
CA SER A 193 -15.97 -33.67 -2.15
C SER A 193 -14.70 -34.13 -1.42
N SER A 194 -14.50 -35.46 -1.37
CA SER A 194 -13.21 -36.03 -0.96
C SER A 194 -12.29 -36.34 -2.16
N ALA A 195 -12.81 -36.25 -3.38
CA ALA A 195 -12.04 -36.51 -4.60
C ALA A 195 -11.11 -35.32 -4.91
N LEU A 196 -9.88 -35.64 -5.30
CA LEU A 196 -8.93 -34.69 -5.84
C LEU A 196 -9.11 -34.56 -7.36
N VAL A 197 -9.04 -33.38 -7.86
CA VAL A 197 -9.15 -33.07 -9.30
C VAL A 197 -7.94 -32.24 -9.72
N ASP A 198 -7.30 -32.70 -10.78
CA ASP A 198 -6.21 -31.96 -11.40
C ASP A 198 -6.76 -30.97 -12.43
N ILE A 199 -6.44 -29.70 -12.25
CA ILE A 199 -6.89 -28.58 -13.10
C ILE A 199 -5.65 -27.85 -13.61
N THR A 200 -5.48 -27.82 -14.92
CA THR A 200 -4.44 -26.98 -15.54
C THR A 200 -4.97 -25.61 -15.80
N VAL A 201 -4.28 -24.58 -15.29
CA VAL A 201 -4.61 -23.17 -15.51
C VAL A 201 -3.49 -22.51 -16.31
N VAL A 202 -3.83 -21.80 -17.38
CA VAL A 202 -2.87 -20.95 -18.09
C VAL A 202 -2.80 -19.62 -17.39
N ARG A 203 -1.60 -19.19 -17.00
CA ARG A 203 -1.40 -17.91 -16.31
C ARG A 203 -1.63 -16.75 -17.26
N GLU A 204 -2.23 -15.70 -16.76
CA GLU A 204 -2.48 -14.46 -17.49
C GLU A 204 -2.04 -13.25 -16.63
N ALA A 205 -1.87 -12.09 -17.28
CA ALA A 205 -1.77 -10.83 -16.57
C ALA A 205 -3.15 -10.46 -16.02
N ILE A 206 -3.25 -10.30 -14.71
CA ILE A 206 -4.47 -10.01 -13.99
C ILE A 206 -4.40 -8.56 -13.53
N ALA A 207 -5.20 -7.70 -14.16
CA ALA A 207 -5.36 -6.33 -13.70
C ALA A 207 -6.38 -6.27 -12.54
N LEU A 208 -5.97 -5.71 -11.41
CA LEU A 208 -6.87 -5.41 -10.30
C LEU A 208 -7.13 -3.92 -10.27
N PRO A 209 -8.33 -3.45 -10.69
CA PRO A 209 -8.61 -2.03 -10.69
C PRO A 209 -8.52 -1.48 -9.26
N SER A 210 -7.74 -0.42 -9.11
CA SER A 210 -7.60 0.31 -7.85
C SER A 210 -8.60 1.45 -7.72
N VAL A 211 -9.36 1.75 -8.78
CA VAL A 211 -10.40 2.78 -8.81
C VAL A 211 -11.74 2.15 -9.16
N LEU A 212 -12.75 2.41 -8.34
CA LEU A 212 -14.08 1.83 -8.46
C LEU A 212 -15.13 2.95 -8.52
N LEU A 213 -15.89 3.01 -9.62
CA LEU A 213 -17.09 3.84 -9.67
C LEU A 213 -18.19 3.17 -8.82
N ARG A 214 -18.81 3.94 -7.93
CA ARG A 214 -19.87 3.51 -7.00
C ARG A 214 -21.19 4.22 -7.19
N SER A 215 -21.23 5.28 -8.00
CA SER A 215 -22.45 5.94 -8.48
C SER A 215 -22.95 5.31 -9.77
N GLU A 216 -24.21 5.59 -10.12
CA GLU A 216 -24.75 5.23 -11.44
C GLU A 216 -24.37 6.30 -12.47
N GLU A 217 -24.30 5.91 -13.75
CA GLU A 217 -24.00 6.85 -14.83
C GLU A 217 -25.08 7.92 -14.93
N GLY A 218 -24.67 9.19 -14.88
CA GLY A 218 -25.56 10.34 -14.92
C GLY A 218 -26.04 10.85 -13.56
N ASP A 219 -25.55 10.27 -12.45
CA ASP A 219 -25.75 10.84 -11.12
C ASP A 219 -25.11 12.23 -11.03
N GLU A 220 -25.79 13.16 -10.34
CA GLU A 220 -25.28 14.51 -10.11
C GLU A 220 -24.04 14.55 -9.21
N ILE A 221 -23.85 13.53 -8.39
CA ILE A 221 -22.68 13.34 -7.50
C ILE A 221 -21.99 12.05 -7.90
N ALA A 222 -20.80 12.15 -8.47
CA ALA A 222 -19.94 10.98 -8.70
C ALA A 222 -19.43 10.42 -7.38
N HIS A 223 -19.45 9.11 -7.19
CA HIS A 223 -18.83 8.43 -6.06
C HIS A 223 -17.72 7.52 -6.58
N ILE A 224 -16.49 7.96 -6.42
CA ILE A 224 -15.28 7.26 -6.88
C ILE A 224 -14.48 6.81 -5.67
N ARG A 225 -14.27 5.49 -5.56
CA ARG A 225 -13.45 4.89 -4.51
C ARG A 225 -12.08 4.53 -5.05
N ILE A 226 -11.03 4.95 -4.35
CA ILE A 226 -9.65 4.52 -4.59
C ILE A 226 -9.28 3.54 -3.49
N THR A 227 -8.96 2.31 -3.86
CA THR A 227 -8.62 1.26 -2.88
C THR A 227 -7.14 1.24 -2.50
N GLU A 228 -6.26 1.72 -3.40
CA GLU A 228 -4.83 1.82 -3.21
C GLU A 228 -4.23 2.73 -4.29
N PHE A 229 -3.11 3.40 -4.03
CA PHE A 229 -2.42 4.22 -5.03
C PHE A 229 -1.35 3.39 -5.77
N LYS A 230 -1.79 2.55 -6.73
CA LYS A 230 -0.94 1.74 -7.61
C LYS A 230 -0.41 2.55 -8.79
N ALA A 231 0.47 1.97 -9.59
CA ALA A 231 1.17 2.67 -10.67
C ALA A 231 0.27 3.33 -11.72
N ASP A 232 -0.93 2.80 -11.94
CA ASP A 232 -1.89 3.27 -12.95
C ASP A 232 -3.18 3.88 -12.35
N THR A 233 -3.24 4.02 -11.02
CA THR A 233 -4.43 4.51 -10.30
C THR A 233 -4.82 5.92 -10.70
N ASP A 234 -3.86 6.81 -10.92
CA ASP A 234 -4.09 8.17 -11.37
C ASP A 234 -4.78 8.19 -12.74
N GLN A 235 -4.31 7.38 -13.69
CA GLN A 235 -4.92 7.28 -15.01
C GLN A 235 -6.33 6.70 -14.93
N GLN A 236 -6.55 5.62 -14.16
CA GLN A 236 -7.87 5.04 -13.93
C GLN A 236 -8.83 6.08 -13.33
N PHE A 237 -8.37 6.82 -12.32
CA PHE A 237 -9.16 7.85 -11.66
C PHE A 237 -9.54 8.98 -12.61
N ILE A 238 -8.57 9.51 -13.36
CA ILE A 238 -8.75 10.58 -14.33
C ILE A 238 -9.77 10.20 -15.41
N ASP A 239 -9.64 8.98 -15.95
CA ASP A 239 -10.55 8.51 -17.02
C ASP A 239 -11.99 8.36 -16.50
N ILE A 240 -12.18 7.82 -15.29
CA ILE A 240 -13.48 7.69 -14.65
C ILE A 240 -14.05 9.08 -14.31
N LEU A 241 -13.28 9.95 -13.65
CA LEU A 241 -13.75 11.29 -13.30
C LEU A 241 -14.17 12.08 -14.53
N LYS A 242 -13.36 12.06 -15.58
CA LYS A 242 -13.67 12.75 -16.83
C LYS A 242 -14.97 12.23 -17.44
N LYS A 243 -15.17 10.92 -17.50
CA LYS A 243 -16.40 10.30 -18.00
C LYS A 243 -17.63 10.74 -17.19
N GLU A 244 -17.52 10.74 -15.85
CA GLU A 244 -18.63 11.15 -14.98
C GLU A 244 -18.96 12.64 -15.14
N MET A 245 -17.94 13.51 -15.21
CA MET A 245 -18.16 14.95 -15.47
C MET A 245 -18.80 15.19 -16.84
N ASP A 246 -18.35 14.48 -17.89
CA ASP A 246 -18.94 14.56 -19.22
C ASP A 246 -20.38 14.03 -19.25
N SER A 247 -20.74 13.11 -18.35
CA SER A 247 -22.09 12.55 -18.19
C SER A 247 -23.00 13.42 -17.31
N GLY A 248 -22.47 14.48 -16.67
CA GLY A 248 -23.26 15.47 -15.95
C GLY A 248 -23.03 15.53 -14.43
N ALA A 249 -22.07 14.79 -13.90
CA ALA A 249 -21.68 14.91 -12.49
C ALA A 249 -21.14 16.33 -12.20
N LYS A 250 -21.61 16.93 -11.12
CA LYS A 250 -21.28 18.29 -10.68
C LYS A 250 -20.49 18.33 -9.38
N ALA A 251 -20.41 17.20 -8.67
CA ALA A 251 -19.72 17.07 -7.41
C ALA A 251 -19.11 15.66 -7.28
N LEU A 252 -18.16 15.49 -6.35
CA LEU A 252 -17.42 14.26 -6.15
C LEU A 252 -17.43 13.83 -4.69
N VAL A 253 -17.80 12.58 -4.42
CA VAL A 253 -17.40 11.84 -3.22
C VAL A 253 -16.13 11.06 -3.57
N LEU A 254 -14.99 11.46 -3.01
CA LEU A 254 -13.72 10.74 -3.10
C LEU A 254 -13.59 9.80 -1.90
N ASP A 255 -13.75 8.50 -2.13
CA ASP A 255 -13.77 7.50 -1.07
C ASP A 255 -12.38 6.85 -0.91
N LEU A 256 -11.69 7.22 0.16
CA LEU A 256 -10.38 6.71 0.56
C LEU A 256 -10.46 5.75 1.74
N ARG A 257 -11.65 5.30 2.12
CA ARG A 257 -11.81 4.33 3.22
C ARG A 257 -11.12 3.02 2.89
N SER A 258 -10.42 2.48 3.88
CA SER A 258 -9.60 1.26 3.76
C SER A 258 -8.51 1.33 2.68
N ASN A 259 -8.05 2.53 2.34
CA ASN A 259 -6.93 2.74 1.42
C ASN A 259 -5.63 2.93 2.22
N PRO A 260 -4.68 1.96 2.18
CA PRO A 260 -3.45 2.00 2.98
C PRO A 260 -2.40 2.98 2.44
N GLY A 261 -2.67 3.65 1.32
CA GLY A 261 -1.73 4.51 0.62
C GLY A 261 -1.22 3.89 -0.69
N GLY A 262 0.05 4.07 -0.99
CA GLY A 262 0.72 3.60 -2.19
C GLY A 262 1.72 4.60 -2.75
N PHE A 263 1.88 4.66 -4.06
CA PHE A 263 2.88 5.50 -4.71
C PHE A 263 2.60 6.99 -4.56
N LEU A 264 3.58 7.72 -4.03
CA LEU A 264 3.49 9.15 -3.78
C LEU A 264 3.26 9.98 -5.05
N ASN A 265 3.93 9.62 -6.16
CA ASN A 265 3.73 10.30 -7.44
C ASN A 265 2.29 10.19 -7.95
N VAL A 266 1.61 9.09 -7.68
CA VAL A 266 0.20 8.86 -8.02
C VAL A 266 -0.70 9.75 -7.17
N VAL A 267 -0.40 9.89 -5.87
CA VAL A 267 -1.11 10.81 -4.97
C VAL A 267 -0.99 12.24 -5.48
N PHE A 268 0.23 12.68 -5.90
CA PHE A 268 0.44 14.02 -6.47
C PHE A 268 -0.32 14.22 -7.77
N ASN A 269 -0.29 13.24 -8.69
CA ASN A 269 -1.01 13.34 -9.96
C ASN A 269 -2.53 13.48 -9.73
N ILE A 270 -3.08 12.85 -8.68
CA ILE A 270 -4.49 13.02 -8.30
C ILE A 270 -4.71 14.38 -7.62
N ALA A 271 -3.79 14.84 -6.79
CA ALA A 271 -3.86 16.17 -6.18
C ALA A 271 -3.83 17.28 -7.25
N ASP A 272 -2.99 17.13 -8.29
CA ASP A 272 -2.87 18.04 -9.43
C ASP A 272 -4.22 18.26 -10.17
N VAL A 273 -5.13 17.29 -10.12
CA VAL A 273 -6.47 17.45 -10.72
C VAL A 273 -7.29 18.54 -10.02
N PHE A 274 -7.06 18.75 -8.73
CA PHE A 274 -7.92 19.56 -7.85
C PHE A 274 -7.24 20.76 -7.21
N LEU A 275 -5.92 20.87 -7.33
CA LEU A 275 -5.10 21.92 -6.73
C LEU A 275 -4.26 22.59 -7.80
N ASP A 276 -4.04 23.90 -7.69
CA ASP A 276 -3.29 24.70 -8.65
C ASP A 276 -2.12 25.42 -7.96
N GLU A 277 -0.90 24.92 -8.14
CA GLU A 277 0.35 25.44 -7.54
C GLU A 277 0.28 25.57 -6.00
N GLU A 278 -0.47 24.65 -5.33
CA GLU A 278 -0.64 24.65 -3.88
C GLU A 278 0.29 23.64 -3.22
N VAL A 279 0.68 23.91 -1.99
CA VAL A 279 1.48 22.97 -1.18
C VAL A 279 0.64 21.74 -0.84
N VAL A 280 1.08 20.57 -1.27
CA VAL A 280 0.41 19.30 -0.99
C VAL A 280 0.93 18.66 0.30
N LEU A 281 2.23 18.73 0.52
CA LEU A 281 2.86 18.23 1.74
C LEU A 281 4.24 18.87 1.99
N ILE A 282 4.71 18.72 3.22
CA ILE A 282 6.07 19.07 3.61
C ILE A 282 6.76 17.81 4.12
N GLU A 283 7.93 17.51 3.52
CA GLU A 283 8.79 16.40 3.92
C GLU A 283 9.91 16.92 4.83
N SER A 284 10.08 16.31 6.01
CA SER A 284 11.24 16.57 6.86
C SER A 284 12.14 15.33 6.91
N ARG A 285 13.41 15.53 6.52
CA ARG A 285 14.42 14.48 6.49
C ARG A 285 15.70 14.99 7.14
N GLN A 286 16.07 14.41 8.29
CA GLN A 286 17.29 14.76 9.05
C GLN A 286 17.44 16.26 9.36
N GLY A 287 16.30 16.97 9.49
CA GLY A 287 16.25 18.41 9.74
C GLY A 287 16.19 19.29 8.49
N ASP A 288 16.32 18.69 7.30
CA ASP A 288 16.06 19.40 6.04
C ASP A 288 14.57 19.24 5.67
N GLU A 289 13.95 20.33 5.26
CA GLU A 289 12.55 20.35 4.82
C GLU A 289 12.48 20.50 3.30
N ARG A 290 11.52 19.78 2.70
CA ARG A 290 11.17 19.91 1.29
C ARG A 290 9.68 20.17 1.18
N VAL A 291 9.33 21.19 0.42
CA VAL A 291 7.95 21.50 0.08
C VAL A 291 7.62 20.83 -1.25
N TRP A 292 6.47 20.17 -1.27
CA TRP A 292 5.94 19.51 -2.46
C TRP A 292 4.66 20.21 -2.88
N GLU A 293 4.66 20.75 -4.10
CA GLU A 293 3.55 21.54 -4.67
C GLU A 293 2.87 20.77 -5.79
N SER A 294 1.56 20.99 -5.95
CA SER A 294 0.81 20.55 -7.12
C SER A 294 1.23 21.36 -8.36
N LYS A 295 1.07 20.74 -9.53
CA LYS A 295 1.40 21.39 -10.82
C LYS A 295 0.19 22.06 -11.49
N GLY A 296 -0.99 21.91 -10.86
CA GLY A 296 -2.24 22.36 -11.44
C GLY A 296 -2.92 21.34 -12.37
N PRO A 297 -4.16 21.62 -12.77
CA PRO A 297 -5.03 20.67 -13.43
C PRO A 297 -4.51 20.26 -14.81
N MET A 298 -4.67 18.99 -15.10
CA MET A 298 -4.36 18.43 -16.41
C MET A 298 -5.30 18.96 -17.48
N LYS A 299 -4.78 19.05 -18.70
CA LYS A 299 -5.57 19.48 -19.88
C LYS A 299 -6.84 18.62 -20.05
N GLY A 300 -7.97 19.28 -20.04
CA GLY A 300 -9.30 18.66 -20.16
C GLY A 300 -9.97 18.36 -18.83
N LEU A 301 -9.31 18.70 -17.70
CA LEU A 301 -9.86 18.62 -16.35
C LEU A 301 -9.84 19.98 -15.62
N GLU A 302 -9.69 21.07 -16.36
CA GLU A 302 -9.60 22.42 -15.77
C GLU A 302 -10.81 22.77 -14.90
N LYS A 303 -11.97 22.18 -15.19
CA LYS A 303 -13.19 22.36 -14.38
C LYS A 303 -13.21 21.55 -13.08
N ALA A 304 -12.36 20.54 -12.95
CA ALA A 304 -12.33 19.72 -11.76
C ALA A 304 -11.86 20.50 -10.50
N ILE A 305 -11.13 21.58 -10.73
CA ILE A 305 -10.69 22.50 -9.66
C ILE A 305 -11.86 23.14 -8.89
N ASP A 306 -12.98 23.38 -9.59
CA ASP A 306 -14.12 24.13 -9.04
C ASP A 306 -15.26 23.23 -8.52
N ILE A 307 -15.25 21.92 -8.83
CA ILE A 307 -16.35 21.06 -8.37
C ILE A 307 -16.29 20.84 -6.84
N PRO A 308 -17.43 20.83 -6.16
CA PRO A 308 -17.51 20.43 -4.76
C PRO A 308 -16.98 19.00 -4.55
N ILE A 309 -16.19 18.81 -3.49
CA ILE A 309 -15.62 17.50 -3.13
C ILE A 309 -15.81 17.24 -1.64
N VAL A 310 -16.22 16.02 -1.32
CA VAL A 310 -16.12 15.47 0.04
C VAL A 310 -15.26 14.22 0.01
N VAL A 311 -14.30 14.12 0.95
CA VAL A 311 -13.42 12.96 1.10
C VAL A 311 -13.93 12.07 2.23
N LEU A 312 -14.13 10.77 1.94
CA LEU A 312 -14.45 9.75 2.94
C LEU A 312 -13.17 9.06 3.42
N VAL A 313 -13.01 8.95 4.73
CA VAL A 313 -11.86 8.31 5.37
C VAL A 313 -12.27 7.41 6.53
N ASP A 314 -11.40 6.46 6.87
CA ASP A 314 -11.54 5.60 8.05
C ASP A 314 -10.20 5.35 8.74
N ASN A 315 -10.21 4.55 9.80
CA ASN A 315 -9.01 4.20 10.56
C ASN A 315 -8.01 3.32 9.81
N PHE A 316 -8.32 2.92 8.58
CA PHE A 316 -7.41 2.20 7.67
C PHE A 316 -6.93 3.10 6.52
N SER A 317 -7.44 4.33 6.41
CA SER A 317 -6.90 5.34 5.50
C SER A 317 -5.52 5.77 6.00
N ALA A 318 -4.46 5.48 5.24
CA ALA A 318 -3.08 5.66 5.69
C ALA A 318 -2.18 6.28 4.63
N SER A 319 -1.04 6.84 5.04
CA SER A 319 0.05 7.29 4.15
C SER A 319 -0.46 8.23 3.03
N GLY A 320 -0.43 7.80 1.76
CA GLY A 320 -0.92 8.59 0.62
C GLY A 320 -2.34 9.12 0.77
N SER A 321 -3.23 8.36 1.42
CA SER A 321 -4.59 8.81 1.72
C SER A 321 -4.60 9.97 2.71
N GLU A 322 -3.71 9.94 3.70
CA GLU A 322 -3.57 11.00 4.71
C GLU A 322 -2.93 12.25 4.12
N ILE A 323 -1.99 12.08 3.17
CA ILE A 323 -1.38 13.20 2.43
C ILE A 323 -2.45 13.93 1.63
N LEU A 324 -3.25 13.21 0.83
CA LEU A 324 -4.27 13.79 -0.02
C LEU A 324 -5.39 14.45 0.80
N MET A 325 -5.91 13.73 1.80
CA MET A 325 -6.89 14.27 2.74
C MET A 325 -6.37 15.52 3.46
N GLY A 326 -5.14 15.43 4.00
CA GLY A 326 -4.54 16.51 4.77
C GLY A 326 -4.33 17.78 3.95
N ALA A 327 -3.91 17.63 2.69
CA ALA A 327 -3.80 18.75 1.75
C ALA A 327 -5.17 19.38 1.48
N PHE A 328 -6.17 18.56 1.14
CA PHE A 328 -7.51 19.07 0.84
C PHE A 328 -8.17 19.77 2.04
N GLN A 329 -8.01 19.21 3.24
CA GLN A 329 -8.53 19.81 4.46
C GLN A 329 -7.81 21.12 4.81
N ASP A 330 -6.48 21.15 4.78
CA ASP A 330 -5.70 22.33 5.16
C ASP A 330 -5.89 23.52 4.20
N LEU A 331 -6.11 23.22 2.91
CA LEU A 331 -6.35 24.22 1.87
C LEU A 331 -7.84 24.60 1.74
N GLY A 332 -8.73 23.95 2.50
CA GLY A 332 -10.16 24.17 2.38
C GLY A 332 -10.73 23.72 1.03
N ARG A 333 -10.05 22.78 0.35
CA ARG A 333 -10.45 22.29 -0.96
C ARG A 333 -11.61 21.28 -0.87
N ALA A 334 -11.66 20.49 0.18
CA ALA A 334 -12.72 19.53 0.43
C ALA A 334 -13.01 19.40 1.91
N GLU A 335 -14.28 19.15 2.26
CA GLU A 335 -14.66 18.69 3.58
C GLU A 335 -14.41 17.18 3.69
N THR A 336 -14.12 16.72 4.89
CA THR A 336 -13.76 15.34 5.18
C THR A 336 -14.76 14.70 6.14
N VAL A 337 -15.18 13.48 5.84
CA VAL A 337 -16.20 12.74 6.60
C VAL A 337 -15.69 11.34 6.94
N GLY A 338 -15.90 10.91 8.17
CA GLY A 338 -15.53 9.56 8.57
C GLY A 338 -15.09 9.43 10.01
N VAL A 339 -13.99 8.73 10.23
CA VAL A 339 -13.31 8.63 11.52
C VAL A 339 -11.84 8.93 11.35
N LYS A 340 -11.14 9.15 12.46
CA LYS A 340 -9.70 9.43 12.49
C LYS A 340 -8.89 8.42 11.70
N THR A 341 -7.94 8.90 10.89
CA THR A 341 -7.10 8.09 10.03
C THR A 341 -6.01 7.33 10.80
N PHE A 342 -5.26 6.49 10.13
CA PHE A 342 -4.30 5.56 10.72
C PHE A 342 -3.12 6.24 11.43
N GLY A 343 -2.50 7.24 10.79
CA GLY A 343 -1.32 7.94 11.33
C GLY A 343 0.01 7.39 10.82
N LYS A 344 0.11 6.98 9.55
CA LYS A 344 1.37 6.61 8.90
C LYS A 344 1.96 7.79 8.16
N GLY A 345 2.78 8.57 8.86
CA GLY A 345 3.41 9.78 8.35
C GLY A 345 4.90 9.63 8.03
N THR A 346 5.39 8.42 7.76
CA THR A 346 6.79 8.17 7.39
C THR A 346 7.01 8.17 5.89
N VAL A 347 8.12 8.79 5.45
CA VAL A 347 8.69 8.63 4.11
C VAL A 347 9.49 7.36 4.08
N ASN A 348 9.08 6.38 3.28
CA ASN A 348 9.79 5.13 3.18
C ASN A 348 10.46 4.98 1.81
N VAL A 349 11.63 4.36 1.80
CA VAL A 349 12.35 3.98 0.59
C VAL A 349 12.74 2.52 0.65
N PHE A 350 12.77 1.90 -0.51
CA PHE A 350 13.33 0.58 -0.69
C PHE A 350 14.81 0.68 -1.10
N ARG A 351 15.64 -0.20 -0.53
CA ARG A 351 17.04 -0.39 -0.92
C ARG A 351 17.32 -1.87 -1.10
N GLU A 352 17.66 -2.25 -2.31
CA GLU A 352 18.05 -3.62 -2.64
C GLU A 352 19.37 -3.99 -1.98
N LEU A 353 19.47 -5.23 -1.51
CA LEU A 353 20.67 -5.83 -0.93
C LEU A 353 21.28 -6.83 -1.90
N SER A 354 22.55 -7.16 -1.69
CA SER A 354 23.32 -8.06 -2.55
C SER A 354 22.79 -9.51 -2.61
N ASN A 355 21.97 -9.90 -1.65
CA ASN A 355 21.32 -11.21 -1.62
C ASN A 355 20.02 -11.26 -2.43
N GLY A 356 19.62 -10.16 -3.10
CA GLY A 356 18.39 -10.05 -3.88
C GLY A 356 17.14 -9.70 -3.05
N GLY A 357 17.25 -9.61 -1.74
CA GLY A 357 16.24 -9.00 -0.87
C GLY A 357 16.45 -7.50 -0.73
N GLY A 358 15.76 -6.87 0.21
CA GLY A 358 15.94 -5.44 0.42
C GLY A 358 15.46 -4.94 1.77
N ILE A 359 15.81 -3.70 2.06
CA ILE A 359 15.32 -2.98 3.23
C ILE A 359 14.34 -1.92 2.78
N TYR A 360 13.10 -2.01 3.26
CA TYR A 360 12.12 -0.94 3.20
C TYR A 360 12.23 -0.15 4.50
N MET A 361 12.65 1.11 4.43
CA MET A 361 13.00 1.87 5.64
C MET A 361 12.46 3.29 5.63
N SER A 362 12.14 3.79 6.83
CA SER A 362 11.75 5.17 7.06
C SER A 362 12.96 6.11 6.97
N ILE A 363 12.86 7.14 6.12
CA ILE A 363 13.94 8.12 5.91
C ILE A 363 13.53 9.55 6.24
N GLY A 364 12.26 9.81 6.49
CA GLY A 364 11.72 11.12 6.80
C GLY A 364 10.30 11.04 7.33
N ARG A 365 9.71 12.21 7.59
CA ARG A 365 8.32 12.36 8.03
C ARG A 365 7.54 13.31 7.15
N TRP A 366 6.24 13.05 7.03
CA TRP A 366 5.29 13.88 6.32
C TRP A 366 4.56 14.83 7.28
N TYR A 367 4.39 16.06 6.81
CA TYR A 367 3.54 17.05 7.44
C TYR A 367 2.54 17.56 6.41
N THR A 368 1.33 17.87 6.85
CA THR A 368 0.34 18.55 6.00
C THR A 368 0.81 19.98 5.66
N PRO A 369 0.19 20.69 4.71
CA PRO A 369 0.51 22.09 4.41
C PRO A 369 0.56 22.99 5.65
N ASN A 370 -0.31 22.78 6.61
CA ASN A 370 -0.35 23.54 7.88
C ASN A 370 0.56 22.93 8.97
N MET A 371 1.59 22.16 8.59
CA MET A 371 2.59 21.59 9.50
C MET A 371 2.01 20.64 10.56
N ARG A 372 0.89 19.97 10.30
CA ARG A 372 0.38 18.90 11.17
C ARG A 372 1.19 17.64 10.92
N LEU A 373 1.80 17.09 11.97
CA LEU A 373 2.51 15.80 11.89
C LEU A 373 1.50 14.67 11.76
N ILE A 374 1.60 13.88 10.71
CA ILE A 374 0.73 12.72 10.47
C ILE A 374 1.18 11.54 11.34
N GLU A 375 2.50 11.30 11.43
CA GLU A 375 3.08 10.14 12.12
C GLU A 375 2.61 10.01 13.57
N GLY A 376 2.01 8.85 13.89
CA GLY A 376 1.49 8.51 15.20
C GLY A 376 0.24 9.28 15.63
N ASN A 377 -0.13 10.35 14.89
CA ASN A 377 -1.28 11.19 15.21
C ASN A 377 -2.51 10.87 14.35
N GLY A 378 -2.33 10.57 13.07
CA GLY A 378 -3.44 10.55 12.12
C GLY A 378 -4.10 11.91 11.95
N LEU A 379 -5.13 11.97 11.12
CA LEU A 379 -5.91 13.17 10.85
C LEU A 379 -7.37 12.95 11.25
N GLU A 380 -7.92 13.90 12.00
CA GLU A 380 -9.36 13.92 12.33
C GLU A 380 -10.14 14.48 11.15
N PRO A 381 -11.24 13.85 10.69
CA PRO A 381 -12.10 14.43 9.68
C PRO A 381 -12.91 15.61 10.26
N ASP A 382 -13.38 16.50 9.37
CA ASP A 382 -14.22 17.65 9.76
C ASP A 382 -15.57 17.18 10.35
N HIS A 383 -16.10 16.07 9.82
CA HIS A 383 -17.34 15.46 10.27
C HIS A 383 -17.11 14.04 10.74
N ILE A 384 -17.10 13.85 12.05
CA ILE A 384 -16.95 12.51 12.64
C ILE A 384 -18.30 11.79 12.59
N VAL A 385 -18.35 10.68 11.85
CA VAL A 385 -19.52 9.82 11.70
C VAL A 385 -19.17 8.38 12.06
N THR A 386 -19.70 7.92 13.18
CA THR A 386 -19.45 6.58 13.75
C THR A 386 -20.71 5.75 13.86
N SER A 387 -20.58 4.44 13.80
CA SER A 387 -21.58 3.45 14.22
C SER A 387 -20.87 2.23 14.81
N THR A 388 -21.59 1.47 15.63
CA THR A 388 -21.12 0.17 16.12
C THR A 388 -21.21 -0.94 15.07
N ASP A 389 -22.02 -0.74 14.04
CA ASP A 389 -22.11 -1.62 12.86
C ASP A 389 -21.35 -0.97 11.69
N LEU A 390 -20.43 -1.73 11.09
CA LEU A 390 -19.57 -1.22 10.01
C LEU A 390 -20.35 -0.85 8.75
N THR A 391 -21.35 -1.63 8.38
CA THR A 391 -22.18 -1.38 7.19
C THR A 391 -23.04 -0.13 7.38
N GLU A 392 -23.58 0.05 8.60
CA GLU A 392 -24.32 1.26 8.97
C GLU A 392 -23.39 2.48 8.99
N ALA A 393 -22.16 2.35 9.53
CA ALA A 393 -21.16 3.41 9.51
C ALA A 393 -20.85 3.87 8.09
N GLU A 394 -20.53 2.94 7.19
CA GLU A 394 -20.25 3.23 5.78
C GLU A 394 -21.40 3.96 5.09
N THR A 395 -22.64 3.53 5.37
CA THR A 395 -23.85 4.13 4.80
C THR A 395 -24.06 5.54 5.35
N ASN A 396 -23.93 5.74 6.66
CA ASN A 396 -24.14 7.04 7.32
C ASN A 396 -23.09 8.06 6.87
N GLN A 397 -21.83 7.64 6.71
CA GLN A 397 -20.74 8.48 6.20
C GLN A 397 -21.04 8.94 4.76
N LEU A 398 -21.44 8.02 3.89
CA LEU A 398 -21.81 8.37 2.51
C LEU A 398 -23.02 9.31 2.45
N ASN A 399 -24.03 9.09 3.28
CA ASN A 399 -25.20 9.96 3.35
C ASN A 399 -24.81 11.36 3.81
N LYS A 400 -23.92 11.48 4.81
CA LYS A 400 -23.43 12.77 5.27
C LYS A 400 -22.62 13.50 4.19
N ALA A 401 -21.78 12.78 3.45
CA ALA A 401 -21.04 13.35 2.33
C ALA A 401 -21.96 13.90 1.24
N LYS A 402 -23.00 13.15 0.89
CA LYS A 402 -24.01 13.60 -0.10
C LYS A 402 -24.81 14.80 0.39
N GLU A 403 -25.18 14.82 1.69
CA GLU A 403 -25.87 15.98 2.32
C GLU A 403 -25.06 17.26 2.13
N ILE A 404 -23.76 17.23 2.48
CA ILE A 404 -22.85 18.37 2.34
C ILE A 404 -22.76 18.83 0.87
N LEU A 405 -22.59 17.89 -0.05
CA LEU A 405 -22.46 18.22 -1.47
C LEU A 405 -23.76 18.81 -2.05
N TYR A 406 -24.93 18.32 -1.65
CA TYR A 406 -26.21 18.90 -2.08
C TYR A 406 -26.42 20.32 -1.54
N GLU A 407 -25.96 20.61 -0.32
CA GLU A 407 -25.96 21.97 0.23
C GLU A 407 -25.08 22.89 -0.61
N GLN A 408 -23.84 22.47 -0.91
CA GLN A 408 -22.87 23.24 -1.72
C GLN A 408 -23.32 23.43 -3.19
N LEU A 409 -24.08 22.50 -3.76
CA LEU A 409 -24.65 22.64 -5.12
C LEU A 409 -25.86 23.57 -5.16
N SER A 410 -26.46 23.87 -4.02
CA SER A 410 -27.69 24.70 -3.91
C SER A 410 -27.37 26.17 -3.71
N ASP A 411 -26.16 26.50 -3.25
CA ASP A 411 -25.65 27.87 -3.04
C ASP A 411 -25.07 28.46 -4.33
#